data_936b9f297c30c470c320d6446869033a
#
_entry.id   936b9f297c30c470c320d6446869033a
#
_cell.length_a   1.000
_cell.length_b   1.000
_cell.length_c   1.000
_cell.angle_alpha   90.00
_cell.angle_beta   90.00
_cell.angle_gamma   90.00
#
_symmetry.space_group_name_H-M   'P 1'
#
loop_
_entity.id
_entity.type
_entity.pdbx_description
1 polymer ?
#
loop_
_entity_poly.entity_id
_entity_poly.type
_entity_poly.pdbx_seq_one_letter_code
_entity_poly.pdbx_strand_id
1 'polypeptide(L)'
;KVIGEGKGRSENITLDVRGSDCVIQGLAMSGYGPVTQIYIGGKQKRVMRNLLIDNLRVTKANYAILRQGFHNQMDGVKITNCHFSYLQGDAIEWNVAINDKNILISDHVIDHIDCTNGKINWGIGIGLAGSTYDNNYPEDQTVKNFVVANITGSNCRQLVHVENGKHFIIRNVKARNITPDFSKKAGIDNATVAIYGCDNFVIDNVEMTDSAGMLIGYGVIKGDYLSIPQNFRLNNIRLDNH
;
A
#
# COMPACT_ATOMS: atom_id res chain seq x y z
N LYS A 1 22.64 4.01 11.97
CA LYS A 1 22.01 2.72 11.77
C LYS A 1 21.29 2.34 13.04
N VAL A 2 19.99 2.52 13.08
CA VAL A 2 19.17 2.06 14.22
C VAL A 2 18.66 0.68 13.85
N ILE A 3 19.19 -0.36 14.48
CA ILE A 3 18.72 -1.72 14.31
C ILE A 3 17.72 -1.98 15.43
N GLY A 4 16.44 -2.04 15.11
CA GLY A 4 15.41 -2.45 16.06
C GLY A 4 15.14 -3.95 15.93
N GLU A 5 15.39 -4.72 16.96
CA GLU A 5 14.95 -6.12 17.01
C GLU A 5 13.46 -6.19 17.29
N GLY A 6 12.65 -6.38 16.25
CA GLY A 6 11.22 -6.66 16.37
C GLY A 6 10.97 -8.17 16.47
N LYS A 7 10.57 -8.66 17.62
CA LYS A 7 10.01 -10.02 17.74
C LYS A 7 8.62 -10.06 17.12
N GLY A 8 8.47 -10.71 15.97
CA GLY A 8 7.16 -10.96 15.37
C GLY A 8 7.16 -11.26 13.87
N ARG A 9 7.99 -10.62 13.11
CA ARG A 9 8.34 -11.00 11.74
C ARG A 9 9.84 -11.03 11.62
N SER A 10 10.39 -12.04 10.99
CA SER A 10 11.83 -12.28 10.81
C SER A 10 12.47 -11.31 9.79
N GLU A 11 12.08 -10.05 9.81
CA GLU A 11 12.53 -9.03 8.86
C GLU A 11 13.42 -8.01 9.58
N ASN A 12 14.55 -7.72 8.98
CA ASN A 12 15.40 -6.64 9.43
C ASN A 12 14.73 -5.30 9.09
N ILE A 13 14.58 -4.43 10.05
CA ILE A 13 14.05 -3.08 9.88
C ILE A 13 15.21 -2.10 9.88
N THR A 14 15.28 -1.25 8.84
CA THR A 14 16.30 -0.20 8.76
C THR A 14 15.92 1.01 9.59
N LEU A 15 14.67 1.48 9.49
CA LEU A 15 14.15 2.62 10.22
C LEU A 15 12.78 2.30 10.82
N ASP A 16 12.65 2.42 12.13
CA ASP A 16 11.40 2.16 12.86
C ASP A 16 10.82 3.48 13.37
N VAL A 17 9.64 3.85 12.85
CA VAL A 17 8.94 5.10 13.16
C VAL A 17 7.89 4.84 14.23
N ARG A 18 8.09 5.43 15.42
CA ARG A 18 7.22 5.23 16.59
C ARG A 18 6.68 6.53 17.19
N GLY A 19 6.78 7.64 16.51
CA GLY A 19 6.40 8.96 17.04
C GLY A 19 5.56 9.78 16.07
N SER A 20 5.01 10.87 16.58
CA SER A 20 4.38 11.94 15.80
C SER A 20 5.43 12.95 15.32
N ASP A 21 5.01 13.81 14.38
CA ASP A 21 5.79 14.94 13.88
C ASP A 21 7.15 14.52 13.28
N CYS A 22 7.16 13.38 12.59
CA CYS A 22 8.36 12.79 11.99
C CYS A 22 8.51 13.21 10.53
N VAL A 23 9.75 13.56 10.15
CA VAL A 23 10.13 13.83 8.76
C VAL A 23 11.26 12.90 8.35
N ILE A 24 11.07 12.19 7.24
CA ILE A 24 12.05 11.30 6.60
C ILE A 24 12.19 11.75 5.16
N GLN A 25 13.32 12.30 4.79
CA GLN A 25 13.47 12.95 3.50
C GLN A 25 14.85 12.75 2.88
N GLY A 26 14.89 12.65 1.53
CA GLY A 26 16.13 12.72 0.77
C GLY A 26 17.04 11.50 0.93
N LEU A 27 16.51 10.32 1.22
CA LEU A 27 17.30 9.12 1.49
C LEU A 27 17.33 8.18 0.29
N ALA A 28 18.50 7.58 0.04
CA ALA A 28 18.66 6.42 -0.81
C ALA A 28 18.88 5.18 0.09
N MET A 29 18.05 4.17 -0.07
CA MET A 29 18.05 2.98 0.75
C MET A 29 18.09 1.73 -0.14
N SER A 30 18.86 0.74 0.26
CA SER A 30 18.95 -0.53 -0.45
C SER A 30 19.22 -1.66 0.52
N GLY A 31 18.71 -2.84 0.23
CA GLY A 31 18.98 -4.03 1.02
C GLY A 31 18.62 -5.30 0.26
N TYR A 32 19.34 -6.37 0.51
CA TYR A 32 19.01 -7.69 -0.01
C TYR A 32 18.33 -8.54 1.07
N GLY A 33 17.43 -9.42 0.65
CA GLY A 33 16.75 -10.31 1.55
C GLY A 33 15.56 -9.67 2.29
N PRO A 34 15.14 -10.22 3.43
CA PRO A 34 13.93 -9.80 4.12
C PRO A 34 14.14 -8.50 4.91
N VAL A 35 14.32 -7.39 4.18
CA VAL A 35 14.54 -6.06 4.78
C VAL A 35 13.35 -5.16 4.53
N THR A 36 12.79 -4.62 5.59
CA THR A 36 11.85 -3.51 5.57
C THR A 36 12.62 -2.21 5.78
N GLN A 37 12.60 -1.31 4.81
CA GLN A 37 13.39 -0.08 4.92
C GLN A 37 12.78 0.88 5.94
N ILE A 38 11.49 1.16 5.84
CA ILE A 38 10.79 2.00 6.81
C ILE A 38 9.62 1.22 7.38
N TYR A 39 9.64 1.01 8.67
CA TYR A 39 8.56 0.39 9.41
C TYR A 39 7.83 1.44 10.25
N ILE A 40 6.50 1.49 10.12
CA ILE A 40 5.65 2.40 10.86
C ILE A 40 4.71 1.56 11.72
N GLY A 41 4.93 1.57 13.02
CA GLY A 41 4.13 0.73 13.88
C GLY A 41 4.34 1.01 15.36
N GLY A 42 3.85 0.11 16.17
CA GLY A 42 3.99 0.16 17.62
C GLY A 42 2.90 -0.62 18.31
N LYS A 43 3.22 -1.12 19.50
CA LYS A 43 2.29 -1.91 20.31
C LYS A 43 1.41 -1.07 21.25
N GLN A 44 1.66 0.23 21.35
CA GLN A 44 0.93 1.10 22.26
C GLN A 44 -0.29 1.70 21.58
N LYS A 45 -1.43 1.66 22.23
CA LYS A 45 -2.66 2.30 21.78
C LYS A 45 -2.49 3.83 21.82
N ARG A 46 -2.29 4.44 20.65
CA ARG A 46 -2.11 5.89 20.52
C ARG A 46 -2.45 6.37 19.12
N VAL A 47 -2.67 7.66 18.98
CA VAL A 47 -2.75 8.34 17.68
C VAL A 47 -1.39 8.95 17.37
N MET A 48 -0.78 8.51 16.28
CA MET A 48 0.43 9.11 15.71
C MET A 48 0.02 10.13 14.65
N ARG A 49 0.65 11.30 14.63
CA ARG A 49 0.28 12.40 13.74
C ARG A 49 1.45 12.93 12.94
N ASN A 50 1.13 13.53 11.80
CA ASN A 50 2.07 14.35 11.01
C ASN A 50 3.34 13.60 10.61
N LEU A 51 3.20 12.54 9.84
CA LEU A 51 4.33 11.85 9.23
C LEU A 51 4.55 12.37 7.80
N LEU A 52 5.74 12.84 7.51
CA LEU A 52 6.19 13.16 6.16
C LEU A 52 7.31 12.18 5.76
N ILE A 53 7.10 11.48 4.65
CA ILE A 53 8.11 10.71 3.94
C ILE A 53 8.22 11.28 2.53
N ASP A 54 9.38 11.82 2.18
CA ASP A 54 9.52 12.54 0.92
C ASP A 54 10.86 12.28 0.26
N ASN A 55 10.85 12.24 -1.07
CA ASN A 55 12.05 12.12 -1.89
C ASN A 55 12.94 10.95 -1.48
N LEU A 56 12.36 9.74 -1.43
CA LEU A 56 13.11 8.52 -1.19
C LEU A 56 13.41 7.77 -2.48
N ARG A 57 14.55 7.13 -2.53
CA ARG A 57 14.86 6.10 -3.50
C ARG A 57 15.14 4.79 -2.78
N VAL A 58 14.28 3.80 -2.98
CA VAL A 58 14.41 2.49 -2.35
C VAL A 58 14.54 1.40 -3.41
N THR A 59 15.55 0.56 -3.28
CA THR A 59 15.75 -0.56 -4.21
C THR A 59 16.15 -1.84 -3.46
N LYS A 60 15.77 -2.99 -4.02
CA LYS A 60 16.19 -4.32 -3.54
C LYS A 60 15.81 -4.60 -2.08
N ALA A 61 14.66 -4.14 -1.64
CA ALA A 61 14.10 -4.42 -0.34
C ALA A 61 12.95 -5.43 -0.43
N ASN A 62 12.53 -5.97 0.70
CA ASN A 62 11.26 -6.69 0.77
C ASN A 62 10.11 -5.68 0.75
N TYR A 63 10.00 -4.83 1.77
CA TYR A 63 9.13 -3.66 1.75
C TYR A 63 9.95 -2.38 1.70
N ALA A 64 9.52 -1.40 0.91
CA ALA A 64 10.10 -0.07 1.04
C ALA A 64 9.50 0.65 2.26
N ILE A 65 8.18 0.66 2.39
CA ILE A 65 7.47 1.24 3.53
C ILE A 65 6.40 0.23 3.99
N LEU A 66 6.46 -0.18 5.25
CA LEU A 66 5.48 -1.07 5.85
C LEU A 66 4.85 -0.43 7.08
N ARG A 67 3.55 -0.21 7.03
CA ARG A 67 2.72 0.20 8.15
C ARG A 67 2.03 -1.04 8.74
N GLN A 68 2.15 -1.22 10.05
CA GLN A 68 1.42 -2.24 10.80
C GLN A 68 0.67 -1.61 11.97
N GLY A 69 -0.63 -1.52 11.85
CA GLY A 69 -1.48 -0.73 12.74
C GLY A 69 -2.02 -1.43 13.97
N PHE A 70 -1.36 -2.43 14.52
CA PHE A 70 -1.92 -3.31 15.56
C PHE A 70 -2.64 -2.62 16.73
N HIS A 71 -2.21 -1.46 17.20
CA HIS A 71 -2.85 -0.75 18.31
C HIS A 71 -2.79 0.76 18.17
N ASN A 72 -2.25 1.27 17.10
CA ASN A 72 -2.13 2.70 16.88
C ASN A 72 -2.82 3.14 15.61
N GLN A 73 -3.28 4.35 15.63
CA GLN A 73 -3.91 5.05 14.53
C GLN A 73 -2.93 6.06 13.94
N MET A 74 -2.99 6.25 12.63
CA MET A 74 -2.30 7.33 11.93
C MET A 74 -3.28 8.42 11.52
N ASP A 75 -2.91 9.67 11.74
CA ASP A 75 -3.69 10.85 11.33
C ASP A 75 -2.77 11.91 10.73
N GLY A 76 -2.90 12.17 9.46
CA GLY A 76 -2.03 13.10 8.74
C GLY A 76 -0.71 12.44 8.32
N VAL A 77 -0.72 11.82 7.13
CA VAL A 77 0.46 11.19 6.52
C VAL A 77 0.65 11.75 5.12
N LYS A 78 1.88 12.06 4.78
CA LYS A 78 2.28 12.39 3.41
C LYS A 78 3.44 11.50 3.00
N ILE A 79 3.29 10.76 1.92
CA ILE A 79 4.36 10.00 1.27
C ILE A 79 4.41 10.52 -0.16
N THR A 80 5.50 11.19 -0.51
CA THR A 80 5.58 11.94 -1.77
C THR A 80 6.93 11.78 -2.46
N ASN A 81 6.95 11.94 -3.80
CA ASN A 81 8.17 12.03 -4.59
C ASN A 81 9.16 10.84 -4.41
N CYS A 82 8.66 9.62 -4.28
CA CYS A 82 9.52 8.46 -4.07
C CYS A 82 9.66 7.60 -5.32
N HIS A 83 10.81 6.93 -5.42
CA HIS A 83 11.10 5.95 -6.44
C HIS A 83 11.39 4.59 -5.79
N PHE A 84 10.61 3.60 -6.13
CA PHE A 84 10.70 2.23 -5.64
C PHE A 84 11.03 1.29 -6.79
N SER A 85 12.06 0.45 -6.65
CA SER A 85 12.44 -0.46 -7.74
C SER A 85 13.04 -1.79 -7.24
N TYR A 86 12.78 -2.84 -8.01
CA TYR A 86 13.32 -4.19 -7.75
C TYR A 86 13.03 -4.70 -6.34
N LEU A 87 11.81 -4.53 -5.89
CA LEU A 87 11.37 -5.01 -4.57
C LEU A 87 10.94 -6.48 -4.64
N GLN A 88 11.01 -7.17 -3.51
CA GLN A 88 10.62 -8.58 -3.36
C GLN A 88 9.30 -8.78 -2.61
N GLY A 89 8.72 -7.72 -2.14
CA GLY A 89 7.42 -7.65 -1.47
C GLY A 89 6.60 -6.51 -2.08
N ASP A 90 6.24 -5.53 -1.28
CA ASP A 90 5.44 -4.40 -1.73
C ASP A 90 6.19 -3.07 -1.58
N ALA A 91 5.83 -2.07 -2.38
CA ALA A 91 6.50 -0.78 -2.25
C ALA A 91 5.97 -0.01 -1.02
N ILE A 92 4.67 0.23 -0.95
CA ILE A 92 4.01 0.80 0.21
C ILE A 92 2.93 -0.18 0.64
N GLU A 93 3.09 -0.75 1.81
CA GLU A 93 2.11 -1.65 2.41
C GLU A 93 1.56 -1.01 3.69
N TRP A 94 0.33 -0.54 3.60
CA TRP A 94 -0.44 0.03 4.70
C TRP A 94 -1.40 -1.03 5.22
N ASN A 95 -0.91 -1.91 6.06
CA ASN A 95 -1.64 -3.09 6.49
C ASN A 95 -2.19 -2.92 7.90
N VAL A 96 -3.37 -3.48 8.15
CA VAL A 96 -4.07 -3.40 9.43
C VAL A 96 -4.26 -1.93 9.86
N ALA A 97 -4.79 -1.11 8.96
CA ALA A 97 -5.19 0.25 9.31
C ALA A 97 -6.34 0.23 10.34
N ILE A 98 -6.23 1.02 11.38
CA ILE A 98 -7.25 1.16 12.42
C ILE A 98 -7.67 2.61 12.45
N ASN A 99 -8.72 2.94 11.69
CA ASN A 99 -9.21 4.31 11.53
C ASN A 99 -8.08 5.29 11.11
N ASP A 100 -7.13 4.80 10.32
CA ASP A 100 -6.07 5.63 9.76
C ASP A 100 -6.68 6.59 8.74
N LYS A 101 -6.27 7.84 8.77
CA LYS A 101 -6.92 8.88 7.97
C LYS A 101 -6.01 10.05 7.59
N ASN A 102 -6.52 10.86 6.66
CA ASN A 102 -5.84 12.04 6.15
C ASN A 102 -4.47 11.69 5.55
N ILE A 103 -4.49 10.76 4.59
CA ILE A 103 -3.29 10.20 3.96
C ILE A 103 -3.17 10.72 2.53
N LEU A 104 -2.02 11.25 2.17
CA LEU A 104 -1.62 11.57 0.80
C LEU A 104 -0.45 10.70 0.38
N ILE A 105 -0.65 9.94 -0.70
CA ILE A 105 0.40 9.16 -1.38
C ILE A 105 0.46 9.67 -2.81
N SER A 106 1.53 10.35 -3.19
CA SER A 106 1.58 10.97 -4.52
C SER A 106 2.98 11.08 -5.11
N ASP A 107 2.99 11.22 -6.43
CA ASP A 107 4.21 11.51 -7.19
C ASP A 107 5.26 10.38 -7.09
N HIS A 108 4.81 9.14 -7.33
CA HIS A 108 5.68 7.97 -7.23
C HIS A 108 5.98 7.33 -8.58
N VAL A 109 7.20 6.83 -8.69
CA VAL A 109 7.60 5.85 -9.70
C VAL A 109 7.83 4.51 -9.01
N ILE A 110 7.11 3.48 -9.47
CA ILE A 110 7.19 2.12 -8.96
C ILE A 110 7.57 1.22 -10.13
N ASP A 111 8.76 0.67 -10.10
CA ASP A 111 9.25 -0.17 -11.18
C ASP A 111 9.78 -1.50 -10.66
N HIS A 112 9.19 -2.58 -11.17
CA HIS A 112 9.61 -3.94 -10.90
C HIS A 112 9.49 -4.39 -9.44
N ILE A 113 8.35 -4.93 -9.10
CA ILE A 113 8.13 -5.67 -7.86
C ILE A 113 8.02 -7.15 -8.19
N ASP A 114 9.09 -7.90 -7.95
CA ASP A 114 9.16 -9.33 -8.24
C ASP A 114 9.05 -10.16 -6.95
N CYS A 115 7.85 -10.59 -6.65
CA CYS A 115 7.54 -11.46 -5.51
C CYS A 115 7.70 -12.95 -5.81
N THR A 116 8.22 -13.32 -6.96
CA THR A 116 8.35 -14.74 -7.35
C THR A 116 9.35 -15.51 -6.50
N ASN A 117 10.34 -14.85 -5.94
CA ASN A 117 11.39 -15.43 -5.10
C ASN A 117 11.36 -14.93 -3.64
N GLY A 118 10.43 -14.02 -3.29
CA GLY A 118 10.31 -13.44 -1.95
C GLY A 118 9.56 -14.35 -0.97
N LYS A 119 9.63 -14.03 0.32
CA LYS A 119 8.79 -14.65 1.35
C LYS A 119 7.35 -14.17 1.28
N ILE A 120 7.12 -12.99 0.76
CA ILE A 120 5.83 -12.35 0.57
C ILE A 120 5.53 -12.40 -0.91
N ASN A 121 4.35 -12.83 -1.25
CA ASN A 121 3.98 -13.11 -2.63
C ASN A 121 2.87 -12.17 -3.14
N TRP A 122 2.72 -10.98 -2.53
CA TRP A 122 1.63 -10.09 -2.91
C TRP A 122 1.92 -9.29 -4.19
N GLY A 123 3.07 -8.67 -4.32
CA GLY A 123 3.47 -7.93 -5.50
C GLY A 123 2.68 -6.64 -5.72
N ILE A 124 2.49 -5.86 -4.67
CA ILE A 124 1.65 -4.66 -4.69
C ILE A 124 2.53 -3.40 -4.72
N GLY A 125 2.18 -2.46 -5.58
CA GLY A 125 2.80 -1.13 -5.58
C GLY A 125 2.40 -0.34 -4.34
N ILE A 126 1.13 -0.02 -4.21
CA ILE A 126 0.57 0.73 -3.08
C ILE A 126 -0.61 -0.05 -2.53
N GLY A 127 -0.49 -0.59 -1.33
CA GLY A 127 -1.54 -1.27 -0.60
C GLY A 127 -2.06 -0.42 0.56
N LEU A 128 -3.36 -0.22 0.65
CA LEU A 128 -4.05 0.47 1.73
C LEU A 128 -5.17 -0.44 2.26
N ALA A 129 -4.87 -1.23 3.29
CA ALA A 129 -5.81 -2.20 3.83
C ALA A 129 -6.30 -1.82 5.23
N GLY A 130 -7.59 -1.63 5.36
CA GLY A 130 -8.28 -1.71 6.64
C GLY A 130 -8.27 -3.16 7.12
N SER A 131 -8.06 -3.40 8.41
CA SER A 131 -7.93 -4.75 8.92
C SER A 131 -9.26 -5.50 8.95
N THR A 132 -9.19 -6.75 8.54
CA THR A 132 -10.33 -7.69 8.62
C THR A 132 -10.04 -8.91 9.47
N TYR A 133 -8.81 -9.07 9.94
CA TYR A 133 -8.34 -10.37 10.46
C TYR A 133 -8.21 -10.44 11.97
N ASP A 134 -8.41 -9.34 12.69
CA ASP A 134 -8.17 -9.37 14.13
C ASP A 134 -9.44 -9.07 14.91
N ASN A 135 -10.09 -10.13 15.43
CA ASN A 135 -11.25 -10.03 16.31
C ASN A 135 -10.95 -9.30 17.63
N ASN A 136 -9.66 -9.05 17.93
CA ASN A 136 -9.25 -8.30 19.11
C ASN A 136 -9.36 -6.79 18.95
N TYR A 137 -9.70 -6.30 17.76
CA TYR A 137 -9.92 -4.87 17.51
C TYR A 137 -11.40 -4.60 17.25
N PRO A 138 -12.17 -4.21 18.27
CA PRO A 138 -13.58 -3.83 18.08
C PRO A 138 -13.74 -2.48 17.37
N GLU A 139 -12.63 -1.82 17.06
CA GLU A 139 -12.57 -0.47 16.53
C GLU A 139 -12.71 -0.44 15.01
N ASP A 140 -12.95 0.73 14.48
CA ASP A 140 -13.14 1.00 13.06
C ASP A 140 -11.88 0.65 12.26
N GLN A 141 -11.87 -0.52 11.66
CA GLN A 141 -10.76 -1.07 10.90
C GLN A 141 -10.80 -0.59 9.44
N THR A 142 -10.87 0.70 9.24
CA THR A 142 -10.91 1.31 7.92
C THR A 142 -9.75 2.28 7.72
N VAL A 143 -9.42 2.54 6.47
CA VAL A 143 -8.58 3.66 6.04
C VAL A 143 -9.48 4.73 5.41
N LYS A 144 -9.33 6.00 5.79
CA LYS A 144 -10.28 7.07 5.43
C LYS A 144 -9.60 8.34 4.95
N ASN A 145 -10.36 9.12 4.17
CA ASN A 145 -9.95 10.45 3.73
C ASN A 145 -8.54 10.45 3.16
N PHE A 146 -8.32 9.68 2.10
CA PHE A 146 -7.00 9.59 1.49
C PHE A 146 -7.01 9.89 0.00
N VAL A 147 -5.86 10.25 -0.51
CA VAL A 147 -5.60 10.47 -1.92
C VAL A 147 -4.40 9.67 -2.36
N VAL A 148 -4.55 8.90 -3.44
CA VAL A 148 -3.44 8.30 -4.20
C VAL A 148 -3.40 8.99 -5.55
N ALA A 149 -2.30 9.66 -5.90
CA ALA A 149 -2.26 10.48 -7.10
C ALA A 149 -0.89 10.48 -7.79
N ASN A 150 -0.91 10.66 -9.13
CA ASN A 150 0.31 10.82 -9.92
C ASN A 150 1.25 9.62 -9.78
N ILE A 151 0.76 8.43 -9.99
CA ILE A 151 1.50 7.19 -9.87
C ILE A 151 1.86 6.67 -11.26
N THR A 152 3.14 6.44 -11.49
CA THR A 152 3.62 5.67 -12.64
C THR A 152 4.15 4.34 -12.14
N GLY A 153 3.62 3.24 -12.65
CA GLY A 153 4.03 1.91 -12.20
C GLY A 153 4.14 0.88 -13.32
N SER A 154 5.08 -0.03 -13.15
CA SER A 154 5.29 -1.13 -14.10
C SER A 154 5.78 -2.39 -13.40
N ASN A 155 5.58 -3.53 -14.08
CA ASN A 155 6.16 -4.81 -13.69
C ASN A 155 5.81 -5.20 -12.26
N CYS A 156 4.54 -5.24 -11.93
CA CYS A 156 4.02 -5.74 -10.64
C CYS A 156 2.67 -6.44 -10.84
N ARG A 157 2.19 -7.12 -9.81
CA ARG A 157 0.89 -7.81 -9.86
C ARG A 157 -0.29 -6.86 -9.72
N GLN A 158 -0.22 -5.94 -8.79
CA GLN A 158 -1.20 -4.86 -8.60
C GLN A 158 -0.46 -3.55 -8.36
N LEU A 159 -0.91 -2.47 -9.00
CA LEU A 159 -0.26 -1.19 -8.79
C LEU A 159 -0.87 -0.42 -7.61
N VAL A 160 -2.20 -0.39 -7.51
CA VAL A 160 -2.91 0.19 -6.36
C VAL A 160 -3.93 -0.82 -5.83
N HIS A 161 -3.90 -1.06 -4.54
CA HIS A 161 -4.79 -1.99 -3.84
C HIS A 161 -5.42 -1.29 -2.63
N VAL A 162 -6.74 -1.36 -2.51
CA VAL A 162 -7.46 -0.79 -1.37
C VAL A 162 -8.47 -1.77 -0.82
N GLU A 163 -8.41 -2.03 0.48
CA GLU A 163 -9.41 -2.81 1.20
C GLU A 163 -10.07 -1.97 2.32
N ASN A 164 -11.40 -2.03 2.41
CA ASN A 164 -12.18 -1.32 3.42
C ASN A 164 -11.85 0.18 3.53
N GLY A 165 -11.59 0.80 2.38
CA GLY A 165 -11.33 2.23 2.28
C GLY A 165 -12.64 3.04 2.23
N LYS A 166 -12.63 4.26 2.80
CA LYS A 166 -13.77 5.19 2.75
C LYS A 166 -13.33 6.62 2.44
N HIS A 167 -14.13 7.31 1.61
CA HIS A 167 -13.90 8.72 1.26
C HIS A 167 -12.52 8.96 0.66
N PHE A 168 -12.26 8.40 -0.51
CA PHE A 168 -10.93 8.53 -1.13
C PHE A 168 -10.97 8.82 -2.63
N ILE A 169 -9.83 9.26 -3.14
CA ILE A 169 -9.60 9.51 -4.55
C ILE A 169 -8.33 8.80 -5.00
N ILE A 170 -8.42 8.06 -6.10
CA ILE A 170 -7.28 7.56 -6.86
C ILE A 170 -7.29 8.29 -8.20
N ARG A 171 -6.18 8.95 -8.58
CA ARG A 171 -6.14 9.70 -9.84
C ARG A 171 -4.77 9.77 -10.48
N ASN A 172 -4.77 9.96 -11.80
CA ASN A 172 -3.55 10.10 -12.60
C ASN A 172 -2.61 8.90 -12.41
N VAL A 173 -3.10 7.71 -12.72
CA VAL A 173 -2.33 6.46 -12.63
C VAL A 173 -1.95 6.03 -14.04
N LYS A 174 -0.66 5.80 -14.25
CA LYS A 174 -0.11 5.22 -15.49
C LYS A 174 0.52 3.88 -15.18
N ALA A 175 0.01 2.84 -15.81
CA ALA A 175 0.41 1.47 -15.54
C ALA A 175 0.89 0.77 -16.81
N ARG A 176 1.94 -0.03 -16.68
CA ARG A 176 2.42 -0.87 -17.75
C ARG A 176 2.85 -2.23 -17.23
N ASN A 177 2.49 -3.29 -17.96
CA ASN A 177 2.88 -4.67 -17.65
C ASN A 177 2.49 -5.08 -16.21
N ILE A 178 1.24 -4.85 -15.86
CA ILE A 178 0.67 -5.31 -14.60
C ILE A 178 0.06 -6.68 -14.82
N THR A 179 0.75 -7.72 -14.37
CA THR A 179 0.41 -9.12 -14.70
C THR A 179 0.56 -10.03 -13.47
N PRO A 180 -0.06 -11.23 -13.49
CA PRO A 180 0.08 -12.19 -12.40
C PRO A 180 1.49 -12.79 -12.28
N ASP A 181 2.34 -12.61 -13.29
CA ASP A 181 3.68 -13.22 -13.34
C ASP A 181 4.61 -12.73 -12.23
N PHE A 182 4.31 -11.58 -11.66
CA PHE A 182 5.08 -10.98 -10.56
C PHE A 182 4.68 -11.48 -9.16
N SER A 183 3.87 -12.53 -9.07
CA SER A 183 3.52 -13.17 -7.80
C SER A 183 3.43 -14.68 -7.93
N LYS A 184 3.96 -15.41 -6.96
CA LYS A 184 3.83 -16.90 -6.89
C LYS A 184 2.52 -17.37 -6.27
N LYS A 185 1.74 -16.50 -5.67
CA LYS A 185 0.55 -16.90 -4.97
C LYS A 185 -0.57 -17.21 -5.96
N ALA A 186 -0.82 -18.49 -6.16
CA ALA A 186 -1.92 -18.94 -7.02
C ALA A 186 -3.28 -18.45 -6.49
N GLY A 187 -4.16 -18.08 -7.41
CA GLY A 187 -5.55 -17.71 -7.08
C GLY A 187 -5.74 -16.34 -6.46
N ILE A 188 -4.73 -15.46 -6.50
CA ILE A 188 -4.92 -14.05 -6.16
C ILE A 188 -5.13 -13.20 -7.40
N ASP A 189 -5.99 -12.23 -7.27
CA ASP A 189 -6.34 -11.34 -8.36
C ASP A 189 -5.17 -10.46 -8.78
N ASN A 190 -5.07 -10.19 -10.07
CA ASN A 190 -4.20 -9.17 -10.61
C ASN A 190 -5.05 -8.02 -11.17
N ALA A 191 -4.62 -6.80 -10.94
CA ALA A 191 -5.31 -5.62 -11.43
C ALA A 191 -4.39 -4.39 -11.38
N THR A 192 -4.59 -3.46 -12.28
CA THR A 192 -3.93 -2.15 -12.14
C THR A 192 -4.43 -1.42 -10.89
N VAL A 193 -5.74 -1.40 -10.69
CA VAL A 193 -6.37 -0.89 -9.46
C VAL A 193 -7.33 -1.94 -8.94
N ALA A 194 -7.11 -2.42 -7.73
CA ALA A 194 -7.96 -3.38 -7.04
C ALA A 194 -8.63 -2.75 -5.83
N ILE A 195 -9.95 -2.84 -5.76
CA ILE A 195 -10.79 -2.24 -4.73
C ILE A 195 -11.67 -3.30 -4.10
N TYR A 196 -11.60 -3.47 -2.80
CA TYR A 196 -12.39 -4.46 -2.07
C TYR A 196 -13.14 -3.83 -0.89
N GLY A 197 -14.46 -3.94 -0.92
CA GLY A 197 -15.32 -3.52 0.19
C GLY A 197 -15.27 -2.04 0.54
N CYS A 198 -15.00 -1.18 -0.43
CA CYS A 198 -14.82 0.24 -0.23
C CYS A 198 -16.12 1.03 -0.42
N ASP A 199 -16.18 2.22 0.15
CA ASP A 199 -17.34 3.11 0.06
C ASP A 199 -16.92 4.56 -0.19
N ASN A 200 -17.71 5.25 -1.00
CA ASN A 200 -17.57 6.68 -1.27
C ASN A 200 -16.20 7.06 -1.87
N PHE A 201 -15.94 6.64 -3.10
CA PHE A 201 -14.67 6.88 -3.76
C PHE A 201 -14.77 7.31 -5.22
N VAL A 202 -13.70 7.93 -5.69
CA VAL A 202 -13.53 8.31 -7.09
C VAL A 202 -12.22 7.73 -7.62
N ILE A 203 -12.29 7.12 -8.81
CA ILE A 203 -11.10 6.75 -9.59
C ILE A 203 -11.16 7.52 -10.90
N ASP A 204 -10.12 8.30 -11.17
CA ASP A 204 -10.09 9.21 -12.32
C ASP A 204 -8.74 9.19 -13.03
N ASN A 205 -8.78 9.20 -14.36
CA ASN A 205 -7.61 9.25 -15.21
C ASN A 205 -6.61 8.11 -14.94
N VAL A 206 -6.99 6.90 -15.34
CA VAL A 206 -6.16 5.69 -15.26
C VAL A 206 -5.86 5.21 -16.68
N GLU A 207 -4.59 5.19 -17.03
CA GLU A 207 -4.05 4.68 -18.28
C GLU A 207 -3.34 3.34 -18.03
N MET A 208 -3.72 2.30 -18.75
CA MET A 208 -3.22 0.94 -18.60
C MET A 208 -2.72 0.43 -19.94
N THR A 209 -1.46 0.06 -20.03
CA THR A 209 -0.86 -0.53 -21.25
C THR A 209 -0.33 -1.92 -20.94
N ASP A 210 -0.68 -2.91 -21.76
CA ASP A 210 -0.27 -4.31 -21.58
C ASP A 210 -0.48 -4.80 -20.13
N SER A 211 -1.60 -4.45 -19.55
CA SER A 211 -1.86 -4.60 -18.12
C SER A 211 -3.22 -5.22 -17.85
N ALA A 212 -3.36 -5.83 -16.68
CA ALA A 212 -4.66 -6.18 -16.14
C ALA A 212 -5.49 -4.92 -15.89
N GLY A 213 -6.77 -5.02 -16.12
CA GLY A 213 -7.72 -3.93 -15.93
C GLY A 213 -7.92 -3.53 -14.46
N MET A 214 -9.11 -3.07 -14.16
CA MET A 214 -9.51 -2.74 -12.78
C MET A 214 -10.36 -3.87 -12.19
N LEU A 215 -10.24 -4.06 -10.89
CA LEU A 215 -11.07 -4.98 -10.13
C LEU A 215 -11.82 -4.22 -9.03
N ILE A 216 -13.13 -4.36 -8.99
CA ILE A 216 -13.96 -3.83 -7.93
C ILE A 216 -14.77 -4.98 -7.37
N GLY A 217 -14.49 -5.37 -6.15
CA GLY A 217 -15.05 -6.54 -5.50
C GLY A 217 -15.48 -6.29 -4.06
N TYR A 218 -16.13 -7.27 -3.49
CA TYR A 218 -16.49 -7.23 -2.08
C TYR A 218 -15.27 -7.50 -1.18
N GLY A 219 -15.24 -6.85 -0.03
CA GLY A 219 -14.27 -7.08 1.03
C GLY A 219 -14.85 -7.92 2.16
N VAL A 220 -13.98 -8.58 2.90
CA VAL A 220 -14.36 -9.33 4.10
C VAL A 220 -14.15 -8.44 5.32
N ILE A 221 -15.18 -8.27 6.13
CA ILE A 221 -15.11 -7.58 7.40
C ILE A 221 -15.45 -8.57 8.51
N LYS A 222 -14.56 -8.72 9.48
CA LYS A 222 -14.74 -9.57 10.67
C LYS A 222 -15.22 -11.01 10.34
N GLY A 223 -14.47 -11.67 9.47
CA GLY A 223 -14.67 -13.10 9.21
C GLY A 223 -15.88 -13.46 8.34
N ASP A 224 -17.02 -12.86 8.55
CA ASP A 224 -18.29 -13.26 7.90
C ASP A 224 -19.03 -12.13 7.17
N TYR A 225 -18.64 -10.87 7.30
CA TYR A 225 -19.34 -9.75 6.68
C TYR A 225 -18.70 -9.35 5.37
N LEU A 226 -19.46 -9.48 4.30
CA LEU A 226 -19.08 -8.96 2.99
C LEU A 226 -19.46 -7.48 2.90
N SER A 227 -18.49 -6.61 2.77
CA SER A 227 -18.72 -5.22 2.40
C SER A 227 -18.76 -5.12 0.88
N ILE A 228 -19.87 -4.62 0.37
CA ILE A 228 -20.06 -4.38 -1.07
C ILE A 228 -19.61 -2.96 -1.38
N PRO A 229 -18.82 -2.72 -2.44
CA PRO A 229 -18.46 -1.38 -2.86
C PRO A 229 -19.69 -0.54 -3.18
N GLN A 230 -19.73 0.67 -2.65
CA GLN A 230 -20.87 1.58 -2.80
C GLN A 230 -20.41 3.01 -3.10
N ASN A 231 -21.33 3.81 -3.64
CA ASN A 231 -21.14 5.25 -3.82
C ASN A 231 -19.82 5.62 -4.53
N PHE A 232 -19.57 5.03 -5.68
CA PHE A 232 -18.32 5.28 -6.39
C PHE A 232 -18.53 5.84 -7.79
N ARG A 233 -17.47 6.48 -8.30
CA ARG A 233 -17.41 6.99 -9.68
C ARG A 233 -16.10 6.60 -10.33
N LEU A 234 -16.18 6.18 -11.58
CA LEU A 234 -15.05 5.89 -12.47
C LEU A 234 -15.08 6.87 -13.63
N ASN A 235 -14.00 7.61 -13.85
CA ASN A 235 -13.89 8.55 -14.96
C ASN A 235 -12.57 8.30 -15.71
N ASN A 236 -12.56 8.56 -17.01
CA ASN A 236 -11.35 8.57 -17.83
C ASN A 236 -10.47 7.33 -17.66
N ILE A 237 -11.06 6.14 -17.78
CA ILE A 237 -10.35 4.87 -17.67
C ILE A 237 -10.03 4.38 -19.08
N ARG A 238 -8.76 4.16 -19.36
CA ARG A 238 -8.26 3.68 -20.65
C ARG A 238 -7.42 2.42 -20.48
N LEU A 239 -7.73 1.39 -21.25
CA LEU A 239 -6.96 0.16 -21.36
C LEU A 239 -6.51 -0.02 -22.81
N ASP A 240 -5.22 -0.16 -23.01
CA ASP A 240 -4.54 -0.33 -24.29
C ASP A 240 -3.69 -1.61 -24.22
N ASN A 241 -4.18 -2.71 -24.73
CA ASN A 241 -3.46 -3.98 -24.78
C ASN A 241 -3.12 -4.31 -26.24
N HIS A 242 -1.89 -4.65 -26.52
CA HIS A 242 -1.35 -4.96 -27.84
C HIS A 242 -1.08 -6.46 -28.00
#